data_71037112cb5a52769bb143f7aecbc691
#
_entry.id   71037112cb5a52769bb143f7aecbc691
#
_cell.length_a   1.000
_cell.length_b   1.000
_cell.length_c   1.000
_cell.angle_alpha   90.00
_cell.angle_beta   90.00
_cell.angle_gamma   90.00
#
_symmetry.space_group_name_H-M   'P 1'
#
loop_
_entity.id
_entity.type
_entity.pdbx_description
1 polymer ?
#
loop_
_entity_poly.entity_id
_entity_poly.type
_entity_poly.pdbx_seq_one_letter_code
_entity_poly.pdbx_strand_id
1 'polypeptide(L)'
;MRNTCFNSLLIFSGVLGSGNLLFAQEKPNIVVFIADDAGMDFGCYGNLAIKTPNIDRIAKQGVRFQNAFLTSPQSSPSRTSMMTGMFAHTIGTEDLHMPIDESTRMMPSYFKEAGYFTGSMLKTHWGSNGDKQFDRMISGTYLPNGGDLSEETFRNYERFIDDSADHPFFLWVGFHDCHRPYFRDVCPQENDPSRVKVPPYLVDGADTRRDLADYYDEITRMDGHIGRMISVLEKKKLMENTIIVFLSDNGMPFPRCKGSLYDSGIQTPLVFMWRGMIPENKVHSNGLVSTVDLAATLLDFAGVRMDECVYSKSFRKLLFDPSLRGRDYIFSERNWHDTDEYIRCIRTENIKLIYNCLLYTSPSPRDTR
;
A
#
# COMPACT_ATOMS: atom_id res chain seq x y z
N MET A 1 -51.91 5.23 -76.73
CA MET A 1 -50.77 5.98 -77.32
C MET A 1 -50.12 6.85 -76.26
N ARG A 2 -48.82 6.78 -76.21
CA ARG A 2 -47.89 7.48 -75.33
C ARG A 2 -47.74 6.95 -73.88
N ASN A 3 -46.74 6.10 -73.75
CA ASN A 3 -46.05 5.70 -72.52
C ASN A 3 -45.28 6.92 -71.98
N THR A 4 -45.37 7.15 -70.66
CA THR A 4 -44.43 8.01 -69.92
C THR A 4 -43.83 7.18 -68.79
N CYS A 5 -42.57 6.82 -68.93
CA CYS A 5 -41.74 6.23 -67.90
C CYS A 5 -41.47 7.24 -66.78
N PHE A 6 -41.79 6.88 -65.55
CA PHE A 6 -41.27 7.58 -64.37
C PHE A 6 -40.03 6.83 -63.85
N ASN A 7 -38.91 7.51 -63.96
CA ASN A 7 -37.65 7.09 -63.30
C ASN A 7 -37.74 7.44 -61.79
N SER A 8 -37.80 6.43 -60.96
CA SER A 8 -37.64 6.59 -59.52
C SER A 8 -36.15 6.56 -59.16
N LEU A 9 -35.63 7.68 -58.74
CA LEU A 9 -34.29 7.84 -58.22
C LEU A 9 -34.28 7.37 -56.75
N LEU A 10 -33.70 6.18 -56.47
CA LEU A 10 -33.45 5.68 -55.11
C LEU A 10 -32.23 6.42 -54.55
N ILE A 11 -32.48 7.34 -53.59
CA ILE A 11 -31.44 7.93 -52.79
C ILE A 11 -31.08 6.97 -51.68
N PHE A 12 -29.92 6.33 -51.77
CA PHE A 12 -29.30 5.53 -50.69
C PHE A 12 -28.72 6.53 -49.68
N SER A 13 -29.43 6.78 -48.57
CA SER A 13 -28.91 7.44 -47.39
C SER A 13 -28.00 6.47 -46.68
N GLY A 14 -26.69 6.60 -46.89
CA GLY A 14 -25.67 5.90 -46.09
C GLY A 14 -25.70 6.41 -44.64
N VAL A 15 -26.21 5.60 -43.74
CA VAL A 15 -26.01 5.78 -42.32
C VAL A 15 -24.55 5.43 -42.02
N LEU A 16 -23.73 6.46 -41.90
CA LEU A 16 -22.43 6.37 -41.29
C LEU A 16 -22.64 6.04 -39.80
N GLY A 17 -22.61 4.75 -39.50
CA GLY A 17 -22.51 4.26 -38.15
C GLY A 17 -21.19 4.76 -37.54
N SER A 18 -21.29 5.70 -36.61
CA SER A 18 -20.20 6.07 -35.72
C SER A 18 -19.86 4.82 -34.89
N GLY A 19 -19.01 3.99 -35.42
CA GLY A 19 -18.36 2.92 -34.67
C GLY A 19 -17.55 3.59 -33.57
N ASN A 20 -18.07 3.61 -32.34
CA ASN A 20 -17.25 3.78 -31.17
C ASN A 20 -16.24 2.64 -31.18
N LEU A 21 -15.04 2.93 -31.70
CA LEU A 21 -13.86 2.13 -31.39
C LEU A 21 -13.68 2.24 -29.87
N LEU A 22 -14.26 1.30 -29.15
CA LEU A 22 -13.85 0.99 -27.77
C LEU A 22 -12.39 0.56 -27.89
N PHE A 23 -11.48 1.54 -27.80
CA PHE A 23 -10.10 1.22 -27.49
C PHE A 23 -10.16 0.49 -26.15
N ALA A 24 -9.82 -0.79 -26.16
CA ALA A 24 -9.59 -1.52 -24.91
C ALA A 24 -8.57 -0.70 -24.15
N GLN A 25 -8.97 -0.14 -23.01
CA GLN A 25 -8.07 0.63 -22.18
C GLN A 25 -6.85 -0.24 -21.87
N GLU A 26 -5.67 0.23 -22.21
CA GLU A 26 -4.44 -0.47 -21.89
C GLU A 26 -4.38 -0.73 -20.38
N LYS A 27 -4.03 -1.95 -20.01
CA LYS A 27 -3.87 -2.31 -18.59
C LYS A 27 -2.82 -1.41 -17.96
N PRO A 28 -3.11 -0.77 -16.82
CA PRO A 28 -2.16 0.15 -16.20
C PRO A 28 -0.97 -0.60 -15.59
N ASN A 29 0.19 0.01 -15.60
CA ASN A 29 1.27 -0.37 -14.70
C ASN A 29 0.86 -0.07 -13.25
N ILE A 30 1.37 -0.83 -12.31
CA ILE A 30 1.08 -0.66 -10.89
C ILE A 30 2.39 -0.67 -10.10
N VAL A 31 2.66 0.41 -9.36
CA VAL A 31 3.77 0.50 -8.43
C VAL A 31 3.24 0.72 -7.02
N VAL A 32 3.59 -0.19 -6.12
CA VAL A 32 3.25 -0.09 -4.70
C VAL A 32 4.50 0.23 -3.91
N PHE A 33 4.54 1.40 -3.30
CA PHE A 33 5.55 1.80 -2.33
C PHE A 33 5.01 1.52 -0.92
N ILE A 34 5.70 0.67 -0.17
CA ILE A 34 5.31 0.33 1.19
C ILE A 34 6.43 0.66 2.17
N ALA A 35 6.10 1.50 3.14
CA ALA A 35 6.98 1.82 4.27
C ALA A 35 6.98 0.66 5.28
N ASP A 36 8.05 0.59 6.06
CA ASP A 36 8.17 -0.31 7.21
C ASP A 36 8.05 0.51 8.51
N ASP A 37 7.10 0.18 9.34
CA ASP A 37 6.88 0.84 10.63
C ASP A 37 6.47 2.34 10.52
N ALA A 38 5.83 2.78 9.46
CA ALA A 38 5.38 4.16 9.36
C ALA A 38 3.93 4.33 9.87
N GLY A 39 3.74 5.23 10.83
CA GLY A 39 2.42 5.68 11.27
C GLY A 39 1.78 6.66 10.26
N MET A 40 0.92 7.54 10.79
CA MET A 40 0.24 8.57 9.99
C MET A 40 1.05 9.87 9.85
N ASP A 41 2.37 9.81 10.04
CA ASP A 41 3.24 10.98 10.18
C ASP A 41 3.75 11.51 8.83
N PHE A 42 2.81 11.98 8.01
CA PHE A 42 3.10 12.58 6.69
C PHE A 42 2.43 13.95 6.57
N GLY A 43 2.99 14.85 5.75
CA GLY A 43 2.45 16.18 5.50
C GLY A 43 1.01 16.13 5.03
N CYS A 44 0.68 15.24 4.07
CA CYS A 44 -0.67 15.06 3.56
C CYS A 44 -1.68 14.54 4.60
N TYR A 45 -1.23 14.00 5.74
CA TYR A 45 -2.05 13.62 6.88
C TYR A 45 -2.04 14.65 8.02
N GLY A 46 -1.44 15.83 7.79
CA GLY A 46 -1.48 16.97 8.69
C GLY A 46 -0.30 17.08 9.66
N ASN A 47 0.75 16.28 9.50
CA ASN A 47 1.98 16.48 10.27
C ASN A 47 2.83 17.60 9.62
N LEU A 48 2.81 18.80 10.22
CA LEU A 48 3.54 19.97 9.73
C LEU A 48 5.01 20.01 10.21
N ALA A 49 5.41 19.10 11.08
CA ALA A 49 6.77 19.04 11.59
C ALA A 49 7.73 18.28 10.67
N ILE A 50 7.19 17.49 9.73
CA ILE A 50 7.94 16.67 8.79
C ILE A 50 7.81 17.19 7.35
N LYS A 51 8.79 16.88 6.51
CA LYS A 51 8.76 17.21 5.08
C LYS A 51 8.67 15.93 4.25
N THR A 52 7.54 15.74 3.58
CA THR A 52 7.27 14.60 2.70
C THR A 52 6.72 15.04 1.34
N PRO A 53 7.47 15.91 0.60
CA PRO A 53 6.94 16.59 -0.58
C PRO A 53 6.54 15.63 -1.71
N ASN A 54 7.18 14.46 -1.83
CA ASN A 54 6.89 13.50 -2.89
C ASN A 54 5.64 12.69 -2.58
N ILE A 55 5.47 12.20 -1.34
CA ILE A 55 4.25 11.52 -0.89
C ILE A 55 3.07 12.50 -0.86
N ASP A 56 3.28 13.73 -0.41
CA ASP A 56 2.28 14.79 -0.45
C ASP A 56 1.84 15.11 -1.88
N ARG A 57 2.76 15.05 -2.86
CA ARG A 57 2.45 15.20 -4.29
C ARG A 57 1.58 14.05 -4.80
N ILE A 58 1.88 12.79 -4.42
CA ILE A 58 1.04 11.63 -4.75
C ILE A 58 -0.38 11.86 -4.22
N ALA A 59 -0.52 12.28 -2.96
CA ALA A 59 -1.81 12.57 -2.35
C ALA A 59 -2.56 13.73 -3.03
N LYS A 60 -1.84 14.78 -3.42
CA LYS A 60 -2.40 15.94 -4.13
C LYS A 60 -2.88 15.59 -5.54
N GLN A 61 -2.20 14.66 -6.22
CA GLN A 61 -2.53 14.22 -7.58
C GLN A 61 -3.43 12.97 -7.60
N GLY A 62 -4.07 12.63 -6.47
CA GLY A 62 -4.89 11.44 -6.37
C GLY A 62 -5.89 11.45 -5.21
N VAL A 63 -6.14 10.27 -4.67
CA VAL A 63 -7.09 10.03 -3.58
C VAL A 63 -6.35 9.53 -2.35
N ARG A 64 -6.54 10.20 -1.22
CA ARG A 64 -6.03 9.83 0.09
C ARG A 64 -7.16 9.26 0.96
N PHE A 65 -6.92 8.12 1.57
CA PHE A 65 -7.87 7.50 2.50
C PHE A 65 -7.57 7.92 3.93
N GLN A 66 -8.57 8.51 4.60
CA GLN A 66 -8.45 8.93 6.00
C GLN A 66 -8.56 7.76 6.98
N ASN A 67 -9.36 6.76 6.63
CA ASN A 67 -9.75 5.65 7.50
C ASN A 67 -9.34 4.31 6.88
N ALA A 68 -8.05 4.14 6.61
CA ALA A 68 -7.47 2.87 6.15
C ALA A 68 -6.81 2.13 7.32
N PHE A 69 -7.07 0.81 7.42
CA PHE A 69 -6.62 -0.01 8.54
C PHE A 69 -6.02 -1.33 8.09
N LEU A 70 -4.99 -1.74 8.81
CA LEU A 70 -4.27 -2.97 8.64
C LEU A 70 -5.00 -4.16 9.28
N THR A 71 -4.77 -5.36 8.75
CA THR A 71 -5.27 -6.61 9.35
C THR A 71 -4.43 -7.06 10.53
N SER A 72 -3.16 -6.65 10.60
CA SER A 72 -2.24 -6.96 11.69
C SER A 72 -1.28 -5.79 11.92
N PRO A 73 -0.91 -5.47 13.19
CA PRO A 73 0.05 -4.42 13.52
C PRO A 73 1.51 -4.90 13.44
N GLN A 74 1.82 -5.85 12.56
CA GLN A 74 3.11 -6.53 12.44
C GLN A 74 3.48 -6.76 10.98
N SER A 75 4.76 -6.64 10.62
CA SER A 75 5.21 -6.61 9.23
C SER A 75 4.81 -7.85 8.42
N SER A 76 5.25 -9.08 8.78
CA SER A 76 4.99 -10.26 7.94
C SER A 76 3.51 -10.63 7.85
N PRO A 77 2.72 -10.70 8.95
CA PRO A 77 1.29 -10.98 8.88
C PRO A 77 0.51 -9.94 8.07
N SER A 78 0.86 -8.65 8.21
CA SER A 78 0.25 -7.57 7.46
C SER A 78 0.55 -7.68 5.96
N ARG A 79 1.83 -7.90 5.60
CA ARG A 79 2.27 -8.01 4.20
C ARG A 79 1.70 -9.24 3.51
N THR A 80 1.65 -10.40 4.17
CA THR A 80 1.04 -11.61 3.62
C THR A 80 -0.47 -11.44 3.41
N SER A 81 -1.16 -10.77 4.35
CA SER A 81 -2.57 -10.43 4.19
C SER A 81 -2.83 -9.50 3.00
N MET A 82 -2.01 -8.46 2.81
CA MET A 82 -2.09 -7.55 1.65
C MET A 82 -1.90 -8.29 0.33
N MET A 83 -0.95 -9.24 0.29
CA MET A 83 -0.60 -9.99 -0.92
C MET A 83 -1.62 -11.04 -1.31
N THR A 84 -2.31 -11.63 -0.33
CA THR A 84 -3.25 -12.74 -0.55
C THR A 84 -4.72 -12.33 -0.52
N GLY A 85 -5.03 -11.15 0.06
CA GLY A 85 -6.40 -10.75 0.31
C GLY A 85 -7.08 -11.58 1.42
N MET A 86 -6.31 -12.31 2.23
CA MET A 86 -6.78 -13.15 3.34
C MET A 86 -6.19 -12.68 4.66
N PHE A 87 -6.89 -12.96 5.77
CA PHE A 87 -6.31 -12.74 7.10
C PHE A 87 -5.16 -13.71 7.36
N ALA A 88 -4.14 -13.25 8.08
CA ALA A 88 -2.92 -14.02 8.30
C ALA A 88 -3.18 -15.40 8.96
N HIS A 89 -4.10 -15.49 9.95
CA HIS A 89 -4.49 -16.76 10.55
C HIS A 89 -5.18 -17.75 9.60
N THR A 90 -5.77 -17.26 8.51
CA THR A 90 -6.42 -18.13 7.51
C THR A 90 -5.40 -18.88 6.66
N ILE A 91 -4.20 -18.31 6.51
CA ILE A 91 -3.14 -18.83 5.66
C ILE A 91 -1.91 -19.31 6.44
N GLY A 92 -2.01 -19.41 7.78
CA GLY A 92 -0.93 -19.89 8.64
C GLY A 92 0.28 -18.96 8.72
N THR A 93 0.07 -17.65 8.60
CA THR A 93 1.14 -16.63 8.67
C THR A 93 0.87 -15.59 9.75
N GLU A 94 0.07 -15.98 10.76
CA GLU A 94 -0.36 -15.08 11.84
C GLU A 94 0.76 -14.67 12.78
N ASP A 95 1.82 -15.47 12.89
CA ASP A 95 2.98 -15.16 13.71
C ASP A 95 4.05 -14.42 12.89
N LEU A 96 4.86 -13.62 13.58
CA LEU A 96 5.91 -12.86 12.92
C LEU A 96 6.97 -13.83 12.32
N HIS A 97 7.40 -13.53 11.10
CA HIS A 97 8.36 -14.30 10.30
C HIS A 97 7.86 -15.66 9.77
N MET A 98 6.58 -15.99 9.91
CA MET A 98 6.03 -17.19 9.28
C MET A 98 6.05 -17.05 7.75
N PRO A 99 6.69 -18.00 7.03
CA PRO A 99 6.67 -17.99 5.57
C PRO A 99 5.30 -18.43 5.05
N ILE A 100 4.93 -17.91 3.90
CA ILE A 100 3.72 -18.35 3.21
C ILE A 100 3.88 -19.80 2.73
N ASP A 101 2.79 -20.59 2.82
CA ASP A 101 2.75 -21.94 2.27
C ASP A 101 2.84 -21.93 0.74
N GLU A 102 3.45 -22.97 0.14
CA GLU A 102 3.62 -23.08 -1.32
C GLU A 102 2.28 -23.12 -2.06
N SER A 103 1.24 -23.67 -1.46
CA SER A 103 -0.12 -23.74 -2.03
C SER A 103 -0.87 -22.41 -2.00
N THR A 104 -0.42 -21.45 -1.18
CA THR A 104 -1.09 -20.16 -1.04
C THR A 104 -0.68 -19.20 -2.16
N ARG A 105 -1.65 -18.78 -2.96
CA ARG A 105 -1.43 -17.85 -4.06
C ARG A 105 -1.44 -16.39 -3.58
N MET A 106 -0.46 -15.62 -4.01
CA MET A 106 -0.39 -14.17 -3.84
C MET A 106 -0.79 -13.44 -5.13
N MET A 107 -1.11 -12.15 -5.04
CA MET A 107 -1.49 -11.35 -6.20
C MET A 107 -0.50 -11.35 -7.37
N PRO A 108 0.86 -11.50 -7.21
CA PRO A 108 1.76 -11.60 -8.36
C PRO A 108 1.44 -12.76 -9.28
N SER A 109 1.04 -13.93 -8.76
CA SER A 109 0.63 -15.07 -9.58
C SER A 109 -0.57 -14.75 -10.49
N TYR A 110 -1.56 -14.05 -9.95
CA TYR A 110 -2.74 -13.60 -10.71
C TYR A 110 -2.37 -12.52 -11.74
N PHE A 111 -1.47 -11.61 -11.40
CA PHE A 111 -0.96 -10.61 -12.34
C PHE A 111 -0.22 -11.25 -13.51
N LYS A 112 0.62 -12.27 -13.26
CA LYS A 112 1.31 -13.03 -14.33
C LYS A 112 0.33 -13.70 -15.28
N GLU A 113 -0.69 -14.37 -14.76
CA GLU A 113 -1.77 -14.96 -15.58
C GLU A 113 -2.50 -13.90 -16.41
N ALA A 114 -2.57 -12.68 -15.93
CA ALA A 114 -3.13 -11.54 -16.66
C ALA A 114 -2.16 -10.90 -17.66
N GLY A 115 -0.94 -11.42 -17.81
CA GLY A 115 0.06 -10.93 -18.75
C GLY A 115 0.90 -9.76 -18.25
N TYR A 116 0.95 -9.54 -16.93
CA TYR A 116 1.84 -8.55 -16.32
C TYR A 116 3.24 -9.14 -16.12
N PHE A 117 4.25 -8.28 -16.24
CA PHE A 117 5.60 -8.57 -15.75
C PHE A 117 5.67 -8.14 -14.26
N THR A 118 6.03 -9.07 -13.38
CA THR A 118 5.92 -8.84 -11.93
C THR A 118 7.29 -8.76 -11.26
N GLY A 119 7.47 -7.78 -10.38
CA GLY A 119 8.70 -7.59 -9.63
C GLY A 119 8.47 -7.24 -8.16
N SER A 120 9.44 -7.63 -7.33
CA SER A 120 9.54 -7.17 -5.94
C SER A 120 10.96 -6.71 -5.64
N MET A 121 11.08 -5.65 -4.85
CA MET A 121 12.34 -5.00 -4.50
C MET A 121 12.41 -4.70 -3.01
N LEU A 122 13.62 -4.81 -2.42
CA LEU A 122 13.91 -4.53 -1.03
C LEU A 122 13.16 -5.48 -0.07
N LYS A 123 12.50 -4.96 0.98
CA LYS A 123 11.86 -5.78 2.01
C LYS A 123 10.60 -6.50 1.51
N THR A 124 10.58 -7.82 1.65
CA THR A 124 9.44 -8.68 1.26
C THR A 124 8.69 -9.24 2.47
N HIS A 125 9.30 -10.10 3.27
CA HIS A 125 8.81 -10.64 4.55
C HIS A 125 7.69 -11.69 4.45
N TRP A 126 7.61 -12.43 3.34
CA TRP A 126 6.67 -13.55 3.12
C TRP A 126 7.36 -14.90 2.83
N GLY A 127 8.69 -14.91 2.85
CA GLY A 127 9.49 -16.12 2.63
C GLY A 127 9.65 -16.51 1.16
N SER A 128 10.52 -17.50 0.92
CA SER A 128 10.94 -17.91 -0.42
C SER A 128 9.82 -18.42 -1.31
N ASN A 129 8.76 -19.03 -0.75
CA ASN A 129 7.61 -19.49 -1.53
C ASN A 129 6.82 -18.32 -2.14
N GLY A 130 6.78 -17.19 -1.44
CA GLY A 130 6.23 -15.95 -1.96
C GLY A 130 7.11 -15.33 -3.03
N ASP A 131 8.44 -15.31 -2.82
CA ASP A 131 9.40 -14.76 -3.79
C ASP A 131 9.31 -15.46 -5.15
N LYS A 132 9.13 -16.78 -5.19
CA LYS A 132 8.97 -17.59 -6.43
C LYS A 132 7.75 -17.19 -7.26
N GLN A 133 6.77 -16.50 -6.68
CA GLN A 133 5.57 -16.08 -7.40
C GLN A 133 5.78 -14.84 -8.26
N PHE A 134 6.90 -14.12 -8.10
CA PHE A 134 7.28 -13.00 -8.96
C PHE A 134 8.13 -13.49 -10.14
N ASP A 135 8.10 -12.74 -11.26
CA ASP A 135 9.02 -12.98 -12.37
C ASP A 135 10.44 -12.55 -12.03
N ARG A 136 10.55 -11.50 -11.19
CA ARG A 136 11.84 -10.96 -10.78
C ARG A 136 11.86 -10.48 -9.33
N MET A 137 12.82 -11.02 -8.58
CA MET A 137 13.28 -10.44 -7.32
C MET A 137 14.42 -9.47 -7.65
N ILE A 138 14.18 -8.17 -7.43
CA ILE A 138 15.10 -7.11 -7.85
C ILE A 138 16.09 -6.85 -6.72
N SER A 139 17.38 -6.98 -7.01
CA SER A 139 18.41 -6.67 -6.03
C SER A 139 18.39 -5.20 -5.65
N GLY A 140 18.26 -4.93 -4.35
CA GLY A 140 18.34 -3.60 -3.77
C GLY A 140 19.16 -3.65 -2.48
N THR A 141 20.03 -2.68 -2.29
CA THR A 141 20.89 -2.60 -1.11
C THR A 141 20.88 -1.17 -0.54
N TYR A 142 20.91 -1.11 0.78
CA TYR A 142 21.24 0.12 1.49
C TYR A 142 22.76 0.27 1.58
N LEU A 143 23.24 1.51 1.65
CA LEU A 143 24.68 1.78 1.84
C LEU A 143 25.15 1.27 3.21
N PRO A 144 26.45 0.95 3.37
CA PRO A 144 26.99 0.42 4.63
C PRO A 144 26.81 1.33 5.85
N ASN A 145 26.67 2.63 5.63
CA ASN A 145 26.33 3.60 6.69
C ASN A 145 24.88 3.52 7.15
N GLY A 146 24.12 2.62 6.54
CA GLY A 146 22.81 2.18 7.07
C GLY A 146 21.63 3.03 6.70
N GLY A 147 21.57 3.74 5.71
CA GLY A 147 20.33 4.50 5.56
C GLY A 147 19.95 4.89 4.13
N ASP A 148 20.92 5.12 3.28
CA ASP A 148 20.61 5.53 1.92
C ASP A 148 20.58 4.34 0.97
N LEU A 149 19.75 4.41 -0.05
CA LEU A 149 19.75 3.40 -1.11
C LEU A 149 20.96 3.58 -2.02
N SER A 150 21.60 2.48 -2.39
CA SER A 150 22.71 2.51 -3.32
C SER A 150 22.27 2.98 -4.71
N GLU A 151 23.19 3.60 -5.46
CA GLU A 151 22.95 3.97 -6.86
C GLU A 151 22.60 2.74 -7.73
N GLU A 152 23.13 1.57 -7.37
CA GLU A 152 22.80 0.33 -8.05
C GLU A 152 21.33 -0.07 -7.85
N THR A 153 20.76 0.18 -6.69
CA THR A 153 19.33 -0.05 -6.42
C THR A 153 18.46 0.74 -7.39
N PHE A 154 18.76 2.02 -7.63
CA PHE A 154 18.01 2.82 -8.58
C PHE A 154 18.21 2.38 -10.03
N ARG A 155 19.43 1.93 -10.40
CA ARG A 155 19.68 1.34 -11.72
C ARG A 155 18.90 0.03 -11.91
N ASN A 156 18.80 -0.80 -10.89
CA ASN A 156 18.05 -2.05 -10.95
C ASN A 156 16.55 -1.81 -11.04
N TYR A 157 16.01 -0.79 -10.35
CA TYR A 157 14.64 -0.31 -10.50
C TYR A 157 14.36 0.12 -11.95
N GLU A 158 15.23 0.96 -12.52
CA GLU A 158 15.09 1.43 -13.90
C GLU A 158 15.18 0.27 -14.92
N ARG A 159 16.13 -0.64 -14.72
CA ARG A 159 16.28 -1.84 -15.56
C ARG A 159 15.05 -2.75 -15.53
N PHE A 160 14.41 -2.92 -14.37
CA PHE A 160 13.16 -3.68 -14.29
C PHE A 160 12.08 -3.07 -15.17
N ILE A 161 11.94 -1.75 -15.15
CA ILE A 161 10.97 -1.03 -15.99
C ILE A 161 11.31 -1.19 -17.48
N ASP A 162 12.59 -1.10 -17.86
CA ASP A 162 13.02 -1.31 -19.24
C ASP A 162 12.77 -2.74 -19.71
N ASP A 163 13.03 -3.72 -18.87
CA ASP A 163 12.83 -5.13 -19.19
C ASP A 163 11.35 -5.54 -19.25
N SER A 164 10.44 -4.76 -18.67
CA SER A 164 9.00 -4.98 -18.82
C SER A 164 8.48 -4.69 -20.23
N ALA A 165 9.19 -3.82 -20.95
CA ALA A 165 9.02 -3.39 -22.35
C ALA A 165 7.58 -3.40 -22.91
N ASP A 166 7.08 -4.57 -23.36
CA ASP A 166 5.79 -4.71 -24.05
C ASP A 166 4.66 -5.21 -23.13
N HIS A 167 4.94 -5.34 -21.83
CA HIS A 167 3.98 -5.82 -20.84
C HIS A 167 3.64 -4.74 -19.81
N PRO A 168 2.40 -4.62 -19.35
CA PRO A 168 2.12 -3.89 -18.14
C PRO A 168 2.89 -4.55 -16.98
N PHE A 169 3.34 -3.76 -16.01
CA PHE A 169 4.08 -4.32 -14.89
C PHE A 169 3.38 -4.07 -13.55
N PHE A 170 3.58 -5.03 -12.64
CA PHE A 170 3.29 -4.90 -11.22
C PHE A 170 4.60 -4.90 -10.44
N LEU A 171 4.88 -3.82 -9.71
CA LEU A 171 6.10 -3.67 -8.93
C LEU A 171 5.78 -3.35 -7.47
N TRP A 172 6.28 -4.18 -6.57
CA TRP A 172 6.24 -3.97 -5.13
C TRP A 172 7.59 -3.49 -4.62
N VAL A 173 7.64 -2.31 -4.00
CA VAL A 173 8.86 -1.72 -3.45
C VAL A 173 8.68 -1.58 -1.94
N GLY A 174 9.30 -2.49 -1.17
CA GLY A 174 9.23 -2.52 0.29
C GLY A 174 10.44 -1.82 0.91
N PHE A 175 10.28 -0.59 1.38
CA PHE A 175 11.35 0.09 2.09
C PHE A 175 11.61 -0.56 3.46
N HIS A 176 12.83 -0.39 3.99
CA HIS A 176 13.17 -0.68 5.39
C HIS A 176 12.91 0.53 6.29
N ASP A 177 12.87 1.73 5.68
CA ASP A 177 12.53 2.95 6.39
C ASP A 177 11.04 2.90 6.80
N CYS A 178 10.67 3.12 8.00
CA CYS A 178 11.36 3.73 9.16
C CYS A 178 11.65 2.71 10.28
N HIS A 179 12.01 1.48 9.94
CA HIS A 179 12.30 0.43 10.93
C HIS A 179 13.58 0.77 11.71
N ARG A 180 13.57 0.53 13.02
CA ARG A 180 14.76 0.69 13.86
C ARG A 180 15.90 -0.26 13.47
N PRO A 181 17.19 0.07 13.67
CA PRO A 181 17.70 1.32 14.26
C PRO A 181 17.64 2.50 13.30
N TYR A 182 17.57 3.73 13.84
CA TYR A 182 17.62 4.95 13.03
C TYR A 182 19.06 5.37 12.77
N PHE A 183 19.32 5.80 11.55
CA PHE A 183 20.64 6.20 11.10
C PHE A 183 20.74 7.72 11.07
N ARG A 184 21.35 8.28 12.11
CA ARG A 184 21.66 9.71 12.20
C ARG A 184 22.71 10.04 11.12
N ASP A 185 22.75 11.28 10.71
CA ASP A 185 23.72 11.84 9.75
C ASP A 185 23.54 11.38 8.28
N VAL A 186 22.51 10.63 7.96
CA VAL A 186 22.24 10.18 6.58
C VAL A 186 21.13 10.98 5.90
N CYS A 187 20.30 11.66 6.67
CA CYS A 187 19.28 12.55 6.13
C CYS A 187 19.87 13.94 5.87
N PRO A 188 19.74 14.52 4.66
CA PRO A 188 20.28 15.85 4.34
C PRO A 188 19.64 16.99 5.12
N GLN A 189 18.48 16.76 5.73
CA GLN A 189 17.73 17.75 6.51
C GLN A 189 17.19 17.09 7.76
N GLU A 190 17.91 17.23 8.86
CA GLU A 190 17.45 16.76 10.17
C GLU A 190 16.16 17.47 10.59
N ASN A 191 15.21 16.68 11.09
CA ASN A 191 13.99 17.21 11.66
C ASN A 191 14.27 17.75 13.07
N ASP A 192 13.75 18.93 13.39
CA ASP A 192 13.98 19.61 14.67
C ASP A 192 13.16 18.94 15.80
N PRO A 193 13.81 18.36 16.85
CA PRO A 193 13.13 17.74 17.97
C PRO A 193 12.15 18.67 18.70
N SER A 194 12.40 19.98 18.67
CA SER A 194 11.51 20.96 19.31
C SER A 194 10.16 21.10 18.61
N ARG A 195 10.10 20.74 17.32
CA ARG A 195 8.92 20.86 16.46
C ARG A 195 8.09 19.58 16.38
N VAL A 196 8.63 18.42 16.82
CA VAL A 196 7.88 17.17 16.74
C VAL A 196 6.64 17.22 17.63
N LYS A 197 5.56 16.62 17.13
CA LYS A 197 4.33 16.46 17.91
C LYS A 197 4.39 15.14 18.65
N VAL A 198 4.65 15.20 19.95
CA VAL A 198 4.65 14.01 20.80
C VAL A 198 3.21 13.52 20.98
N PRO A 199 2.89 12.26 20.60
CA PRO A 199 1.58 11.70 20.84
C PRO A 199 1.23 11.66 22.34
N PRO A 200 -0.04 11.84 22.73
CA PRO A 200 -0.44 11.96 24.13
C PRO A 200 -0.22 10.69 24.97
N TYR A 201 0.05 9.57 24.36
CA TYR A 201 0.37 8.29 25.02
C TYR A 201 1.88 8.07 25.21
N LEU A 202 2.74 8.99 24.75
CA LEU A 202 4.18 9.00 25.02
C LEU A 202 4.51 10.10 26.03
N VAL A 203 5.60 9.87 26.79
CA VAL A 203 6.12 10.88 27.69
C VAL A 203 6.79 11.99 26.88
N ASP A 204 6.36 13.23 27.05
CA ASP A 204 6.98 14.39 26.41
C ASP A 204 8.27 14.79 27.14
N GLY A 205 9.39 14.29 26.64
CA GLY A 205 10.73 14.57 27.15
C GLY A 205 11.74 14.72 26.03
N ALA A 206 12.94 15.19 26.36
CA ALA A 206 13.99 15.46 25.38
C ALA A 206 14.35 14.21 24.55
N ASP A 207 14.46 13.04 25.19
CA ASP A 207 14.80 11.79 24.53
C ASP A 207 13.69 11.33 23.60
N THR A 208 12.42 11.40 24.03
CA THR A 208 11.27 11.06 23.17
C THR A 208 11.19 11.97 21.95
N ARG A 209 11.42 13.27 22.14
CA ARG A 209 11.43 14.22 21.04
C ARG A 209 12.55 13.97 20.05
N ARG A 210 13.75 13.61 20.56
CA ARG A 210 14.90 13.23 19.73
C ARG A 210 14.60 11.97 18.94
N ASP A 211 14.09 10.94 19.58
CA ASP A 211 13.76 9.66 18.96
C ASP A 211 12.67 9.80 17.87
N LEU A 212 11.67 10.67 18.10
CA LEU A 212 10.66 11.01 17.10
C LEU A 212 11.25 11.82 15.93
N ALA A 213 12.21 12.71 16.18
CA ALA A 213 12.89 13.45 15.13
C ALA A 213 13.73 12.52 14.25
N ASP A 214 14.48 11.59 14.87
CA ASP A 214 15.24 10.57 14.16
C ASP A 214 14.31 9.67 13.28
N TYR A 215 13.14 9.30 13.79
CA TYR A 215 12.09 8.60 13.02
C TYR A 215 11.57 9.44 11.85
N TYR A 216 11.37 10.74 12.02
CA TYR A 216 10.96 11.64 10.92
C TYR A 216 12.05 11.79 9.86
N ASP A 217 13.33 11.73 10.25
CA ASP A 217 14.46 11.75 9.31
C ASP A 217 14.44 10.54 8.39
N GLU A 218 14.13 9.35 8.92
CA GLU A 218 13.95 8.13 8.12
C GLU A 218 12.81 8.29 7.09
N ILE A 219 11.66 8.85 7.51
CA ILE A 219 10.53 9.11 6.60
C ILE A 219 10.92 10.13 5.51
N THR A 220 11.61 11.21 5.89
CA THR A 220 12.04 12.24 4.93
C THR A 220 12.99 11.67 3.88
N ARG A 221 13.91 10.78 4.28
CA ARG A 221 14.82 10.07 3.38
C ARG A 221 14.05 9.14 2.42
N MET A 222 13.15 8.31 2.94
CA MET A 222 12.29 7.44 2.13
C MET A 222 11.47 8.24 1.12
N ASP A 223 10.90 9.36 1.53
CA ASP A 223 10.18 10.27 0.62
C ASP A 223 11.05 10.72 -0.55
N GLY A 224 12.31 11.03 -0.28
CA GLY A 224 13.31 11.36 -1.31
C GLY A 224 13.56 10.21 -2.28
N HIS A 225 13.68 8.97 -1.78
CA HIS A 225 13.83 7.76 -2.59
C HIS A 225 12.62 7.54 -3.51
N ILE A 226 11.40 7.68 -2.96
CA ILE A 226 10.15 7.58 -3.73
C ILE A 226 10.11 8.64 -4.83
N GLY A 227 10.47 9.89 -4.51
CA GLY A 227 10.55 10.97 -5.48
C GLY A 227 11.50 10.67 -6.63
N ARG A 228 12.67 10.09 -6.33
CA ARG A 228 13.64 9.66 -7.32
C ARG A 228 13.09 8.54 -8.22
N MET A 229 12.42 7.52 -7.64
CA MET A 229 11.81 6.42 -8.40
C MET A 229 10.67 6.93 -9.30
N ILE A 230 9.82 7.83 -8.82
CA ILE A 230 8.77 8.46 -9.63
C ILE A 230 9.38 9.25 -10.79
N SER A 231 10.50 9.94 -10.59
CA SER A 231 11.15 10.69 -11.65
C SER A 231 11.64 9.80 -12.82
N VAL A 232 11.96 8.52 -12.56
CA VAL A 232 12.25 7.56 -13.62
C VAL A 232 11.01 7.30 -14.48
N LEU A 233 9.85 7.08 -13.86
CA LEU A 233 8.58 6.90 -14.59
C LEU A 233 8.21 8.13 -15.41
N GLU A 234 8.45 9.32 -14.86
CA GLU A 234 8.23 10.59 -15.57
C GLU A 234 9.13 10.73 -16.80
N LYS A 235 10.43 10.46 -16.65
CA LYS A 235 11.40 10.50 -17.77
C LYS A 235 11.04 9.51 -18.87
N LYS A 236 10.53 8.33 -18.50
CA LYS A 236 10.08 7.29 -19.43
C LYS A 236 8.66 7.52 -19.97
N LYS A 237 7.97 8.60 -19.56
CA LYS A 237 6.60 8.95 -19.98
C LYS A 237 5.56 7.88 -19.66
N LEU A 238 5.74 7.18 -18.55
CA LEU A 238 4.87 6.08 -18.11
C LEU A 238 3.80 6.52 -17.09
N MET A 239 3.91 7.75 -16.55
CA MET A 239 3.06 8.21 -15.44
C MET A 239 1.56 8.21 -15.76
N GLU A 240 1.17 8.49 -17.00
CA GLU A 240 -0.24 8.57 -17.41
C GLU A 240 -0.91 7.17 -17.39
N ASN A 241 -0.14 6.10 -17.60
CA ASN A 241 -0.63 4.73 -17.52
C ASN A 241 -0.05 3.96 -16.33
N THR A 242 0.29 4.65 -15.24
CA THR A 242 0.81 4.01 -14.02
C THR A 242 0.01 4.41 -12.79
N ILE A 243 -0.50 3.40 -12.07
CA ILE A 243 -1.09 3.57 -10.75
C ILE A 243 0.04 3.55 -9.73
N ILE A 244 0.15 4.61 -8.95
CA ILE A 244 1.06 4.69 -7.80
C ILE A 244 0.25 4.51 -6.53
N VAL A 245 0.68 3.59 -5.68
CA VAL A 245 0.11 3.36 -4.34
C VAL A 245 1.19 3.58 -3.29
N PHE A 246 0.85 4.28 -2.22
CA PHE A 246 1.70 4.41 -1.04
C PHE A 246 0.92 3.99 0.21
N LEU A 247 1.54 3.15 1.05
CA LEU A 247 1.02 2.71 2.35
C LEU A 247 2.15 2.28 3.29
N SER A 248 1.79 1.90 4.53
CA SER A 248 2.71 1.26 5.49
C SER A 248 2.19 -0.12 5.91
N ASP A 249 3.08 -0.96 6.40
CA ASP A 249 2.77 -2.31 6.85
C ASP A 249 2.30 -2.38 8.32
N ASN A 250 2.68 -1.44 9.16
CA ASN A 250 2.17 -1.27 10.54
C ASN A 250 2.44 0.15 11.04
N GLY A 251 1.96 0.46 12.25
CA GLY A 251 2.20 1.76 12.88
C GLY A 251 3.66 1.95 13.31
N MET A 252 4.00 3.17 13.73
CA MET A 252 5.37 3.55 14.11
C MET A 252 5.95 2.66 15.22
N PRO A 253 7.31 2.47 15.29
CA PRO A 253 7.95 1.56 16.24
C PRO A 253 8.12 2.21 17.62
N PHE A 254 7.00 2.62 18.22
CA PHE A 254 6.91 3.27 19.53
C PHE A 254 5.88 2.56 20.40
N PRO A 255 5.95 2.73 21.75
CA PRO A 255 4.98 2.16 22.67
C PRO A 255 3.53 2.47 22.26
N ARG A 256 2.64 1.47 22.38
CA ARG A 256 1.22 1.52 22.00
C ARG A 256 0.93 1.68 20.51
N CYS A 257 1.92 1.55 19.65
CA CYS A 257 1.81 1.62 18.19
C CYS A 257 2.06 0.23 17.58
N LYS A 258 3.21 0.01 16.94
CA LYS A 258 3.58 -1.32 16.39
C LYS A 258 3.32 -2.43 17.41
N GLY A 259 2.75 -3.54 16.96
CA GLY A 259 2.39 -4.66 17.81
C GLY A 259 1.13 -4.42 18.67
N SER A 260 0.40 -3.33 18.53
CA SER A 260 -0.86 -3.10 19.25
C SER A 260 -2.05 -2.94 18.32
N LEU A 261 -3.26 -3.32 18.79
CA LEU A 261 -4.49 -3.12 18.02
C LEU A 261 -5.16 -1.75 18.28
N TYR A 262 -4.45 -0.81 18.90
CA TYR A 262 -4.87 0.59 18.91
C TYR A 262 -4.76 1.21 17.51
N ASP A 263 -5.46 2.31 17.26
CA ASP A 263 -5.39 2.99 15.94
C ASP A 263 -3.96 3.35 15.57
N SER A 264 -3.13 3.76 16.53
CA SER A 264 -1.70 4.02 16.33
C SER A 264 -0.88 2.82 15.82
N GLY A 265 -1.37 1.60 16.01
CA GLY A 265 -0.71 0.38 15.51
C GLY A 265 -1.28 -0.14 14.20
N ILE A 266 -2.58 0.08 13.95
CA ILE A 266 -3.28 -0.50 12.79
C ILE A 266 -3.79 0.51 11.77
N GLN A 267 -3.85 1.81 12.07
CA GLN A 267 -4.17 2.82 11.05
C GLN A 267 -2.94 3.06 10.17
N THR A 268 -3.14 3.06 8.87
CA THR A 268 -2.06 3.20 7.89
C THR A 268 -2.34 4.35 6.93
N PRO A 269 -1.31 5.09 6.49
CA PRO A 269 -1.47 5.92 5.31
C PRO A 269 -1.88 5.05 4.12
N LEU A 270 -2.77 5.53 3.29
CA LEU A 270 -3.13 4.88 2.04
C LEU A 270 -3.47 5.95 1.01
N VAL A 271 -2.65 6.01 -0.03
CA VAL A 271 -2.77 7.01 -1.08
C VAL A 271 -2.67 6.34 -2.43
N PHE A 272 -3.57 6.70 -3.34
CA PHE A 272 -3.54 6.27 -4.73
C PHE A 272 -3.42 7.48 -5.66
N MET A 273 -2.60 7.36 -6.68
CA MET A 273 -2.51 8.33 -7.77
C MET A 273 -2.58 7.58 -9.11
N TRP A 274 -3.44 8.07 -10.01
CA TRP A 274 -3.47 7.65 -11.41
C TRP A 274 -3.87 8.86 -12.24
N ARG A 275 -2.88 9.50 -12.84
CA ARG A 275 -3.04 10.81 -13.52
C ARG A 275 -4.13 10.74 -14.60
N GLY A 276 -5.04 11.72 -14.58
CA GLY A 276 -6.12 11.83 -15.55
C GLY A 276 -7.22 10.76 -15.45
N MET A 277 -7.06 9.75 -14.58
CA MET A 277 -7.99 8.63 -14.45
C MET A 277 -8.82 8.67 -13.17
N ILE A 278 -8.21 9.01 -12.03
CA ILE A 278 -8.92 9.21 -10.77
C ILE A 278 -8.88 10.70 -10.39
N PRO A 279 -9.87 11.20 -9.61
CA PRO A 279 -9.91 12.60 -9.22
C PRO A 279 -8.71 12.99 -8.37
N GLU A 280 -8.21 14.20 -8.59
CA GLU A 280 -7.08 14.75 -7.85
C GLU A 280 -7.52 15.43 -6.55
N ASN A 281 -6.61 15.48 -5.58
CA ASN A 281 -6.75 16.18 -4.30
C ASN A 281 -8.04 15.82 -3.56
N LYS A 282 -8.39 14.54 -3.54
CA LYS A 282 -9.58 14.02 -2.84
C LYS A 282 -9.20 13.24 -1.59
N VAL A 283 -10.11 13.31 -0.63
CA VAL A 283 -10.02 12.54 0.61
C VAL A 283 -11.24 11.65 0.71
N HIS A 284 -11.00 10.34 0.83
CA HIS A 284 -12.06 9.41 1.21
C HIS A 284 -12.09 9.29 2.73
N SER A 285 -13.24 9.63 3.33
CA SER A 285 -13.47 9.57 4.78
C SER A 285 -14.81 8.95 5.16
N ASN A 286 -15.60 8.51 4.19
CA ASN A 286 -16.93 7.93 4.41
C ASN A 286 -16.81 6.40 4.57
N GLY A 287 -16.79 5.92 5.81
CA GLY A 287 -16.58 4.52 6.15
C GLY A 287 -15.09 4.15 6.23
N LEU A 288 -14.82 2.87 6.24
CA LEU A 288 -13.49 2.30 6.49
C LEU A 288 -12.97 1.57 5.25
N VAL A 289 -11.65 1.45 5.16
CA VAL A 289 -10.96 0.59 4.20
C VAL A 289 -10.02 -0.35 4.98
N SER A 290 -10.00 -1.62 4.61
CA SER A 290 -9.08 -2.61 5.16
C SER A 290 -8.04 -3.01 4.13
N THR A 291 -6.80 -3.18 4.56
CA THR A 291 -5.71 -3.60 3.65
C THR A 291 -5.86 -5.03 3.16
N VAL A 292 -6.75 -5.85 3.74
CA VAL A 292 -7.13 -7.15 3.15
C VAL A 292 -7.74 -6.97 1.76
N ASP A 293 -8.30 -5.79 1.47
CA ASP A 293 -8.94 -5.46 0.20
C ASP A 293 -7.96 -5.00 -0.89
N LEU A 294 -6.68 -4.82 -0.53
CA LEU A 294 -5.69 -4.28 -1.46
C LEU A 294 -5.50 -5.20 -2.67
N ALA A 295 -5.34 -6.52 -2.44
CA ALA A 295 -5.14 -7.47 -3.53
C ALA A 295 -6.31 -7.47 -4.52
N ALA A 296 -7.56 -7.59 -4.01
CA ALA A 296 -8.74 -7.55 -4.89
C ALA A 296 -8.86 -6.22 -5.64
N THR A 297 -8.47 -5.10 -5.01
CA THR A 297 -8.54 -3.78 -5.65
C THR A 297 -7.50 -3.62 -6.75
N LEU A 298 -6.27 -4.04 -6.52
CA LEU A 298 -5.21 -3.94 -7.53
C LEU A 298 -5.47 -4.88 -8.70
N LEU A 299 -5.93 -6.11 -8.43
CA LEU A 299 -6.28 -7.08 -9.47
C LEU A 299 -7.52 -6.66 -10.28
N ASP A 300 -8.47 -5.94 -9.68
CA ASP A 300 -9.63 -5.38 -10.39
C ASP A 300 -9.20 -4.37 -11.48
N PHE A 301 -8.11 -3.62 -11.28
CA PHE A 301 -7.54 -2.78 -12.34
C PHE A 301 -6.96 -3.58 -13.50
N ALA A 302 -6.48 -4.80 -13.26
CA ALA A 302 -6.02 -5.74 -14.29
C ALA A 302 -7.17 -6.53 -14.93
N GLY A 303 -8.41 -6.35 -14.46
CA GLY A 303 -9.57 -7.14 -14.92
C GLY A 303 -9.58 -8.58 -14.38
N VAL A 304 -8.89 -8.85 -13.28
CA VAL A 304 -8.76 -10.17 -12.65
C VAL A 304 -9.58 -10.24 -11.38
N ARG A 305 -10.25 -11.35 -11.16
CA ARG A 305 -10.94 -11.67 -9.90
C ARG A 305 -10.16 -12.73 -9.14
N MET A 306 -10.19 -12.62 -7.83
CA MET A 306 -9.67 -13.64 -6.92
C MET A 306 -10.83 -14.57 -6.55
N ASP A 307 -10.90 -15.74 -7.13
CA ASP A 307 -12.05 -16.65 -6.95
C ASP A 307 -12.09 -17.30 -5.55
N GLU A 308 -10.96 -17.38 -4.87
CA GLU A 308 -10.82 -18.07 -3.57
C GLU A 308 -10.92 -17.14 -2.36
N CYS A 309 -11.01 -15.81 -2.55
CA CYS A 309 -10.97 -14.87 -1.46
C CYS A 309 -12.36 -14.39 -1.03
N VAL A 310 -12.85 -14.96 0.07
CA VAL A 310 -14.15 -14.57 0.66
C VAL A 310 -14.11 -13.22 1.37
N TYR A 311 -12.94 -12.78 1.82
CA TYR A 311 -12.79 -11.61 2.70
C TYR A 311 -12.48 -10.31 1.95
N SER A 312 -11.65 -10.41 0.91
CA SER A 312 -11.20 -9.27 0.12
C SER A 312 -12.30 -8.77 -0.82
N LYS A 313 -12.52 -7.46 -0.83
CA LYS A 313 -13.51 -6.79 -1.68
C LYS A 313 -12.87 -5.57 -2.32
N SER A 314 -12.88 -5.50 -3.64
CA SER A 314 -12.34 -4.33 -4.33
C SER A 314 -13.04 -3.04 -3.86
N PHE A 315 -12.23 -2.07 -3.46
CA PHE A 315 -12.67 -0.70 -3.21
C PHE A 315 -12.35 0.24 -4.39
N ARG A 316 -12.05 -0.28 -5.58
CA ARG A 316 -11.74 0.50 -6.79
C ARG A 316 -12.75 1.63 -7.02
N LYS A 317 -14.03 1.40 -6.81
CA LYS A 317 -15.08 2.42 -6.97
C LYS A 317 -14.88 3.67 -6.10
N LEU A 318 -14.28 3.52 -4.92
CA LEU A 318 -14.01 4.63 -4.00
C LEU A 318 -12.90 5.55 -4.53
N LEU A 319 -12.04 5.05 -5.43
CA LEU A 319 -11.00 5.84 -6.09
C LEU A 319 -11.58 6.76 -7.16
N PHE A 320 -12.65 6.36 -7.84
CA PHE A 320 -13.34 7.18 -8.85
C PHE A 320 -14.37 8.11 -8.24
N ASP A 321 -15.03 7.67 -7.18
CA ASP A 321 -15.98 8.48 -6.40
C ASP A 321 -15.69 8.34 -4.89
N PRO A 322 -14.83 9.21 -4.34
CA PRO A 322 -14.48 9.19 -2.92
C PRO A 322 -15.62 9.53 -1.95
N SER A 323 -16.79 9.93 -2.44
CA SER A 323 -17.99 10.17 -1.62
C SER A 323 -18.73 8.88 -1.25
N LEU A 324 -18.48 7.80 -2.00
CA LEU A 324 -19.11 6.50 -1.74
C LEU A 324 -18.65 5.94 -0.40
N ARG A 325 -19.53 5.14 0.21
CA ARG A 325 -19.24 4.51 1.49
C ARG A 325 -18.32 3.30 1.33
N GLY A 326 -17.29 3.26 2.17
CA GLY A 326 -16.41 2.10 2.36
C GLY A 326 -17.08 1.00 3.20
N ARG A 327 -16.28 0.27 3.96
CA ARG A 327 -16.76 -0.75 4.92
C ARG A 327 -17.40 -0.09 6.14
N ASP A 328 -18.40 -0.74 6.71
CA ASP A 328 -19.00 -0.32 8.00
C ASP A 328 -18.12 -0.72 9.19
N TYR A 329 -17.37 -1.82 9.04
CA TYR A 329 -16.44 -2.34 10.05
C TYR A 329 -15.26 -3.06 9.41
N ILE A 330 -14.17 -3.13 10.15
CA ILE A 330 -12.98 -3.89 9.81
C ILE A 330 -12.58 -4.78 11.01
N PHE A 331 -11.77 -5.80 10.71
CA PHE A 331 -11.13 -6.66 11.70
C PHE A 331 -9.62 -6.51 11.65
N SER A 332 -8.99 -6.68 12.81
CA SER A 332 -7.54 -6.80 12.93
C SER A 332 -7.19 -7.83 14.00
N GLU A 333 -6.03 -8.44 13.87
CA GLU A 333 -5.56 -9.50 14.75
C GLU A 333 -4.11 -9.29 15.15
N ARG A 334 -3.76 -9.81 16.32
CA ARG A 334 -2.39 -9.99 16.77
C ARG A 334 -2.28 -11.36 17.41
N ASN A 335 -1.23 -12.13 17.05
CA ASN A 335 -0.99 -13.47 17.55
C ASN A 335 0.35 -13.52 18.27
N TRP A 336 1.45 -13.71 17.59
CA TRP A 336 2.79 -13.73 18.18
C TRP A 336 3.68 -12.64 17.62
N HIS A 337 4.42 -11.94 18.48
CA HIS A 337 5.54 -11.07 18.11
C HIS A 337 6.74 -11.39 19.02
N ASP A 338 6.69 -11.00 20.28
CA ASP A 338 7.69 -11.32 21.30
C ASP A 338 7.13 -12.31 22.34
N THR A 339 5.81 -12.36 22.43
CA THR A 339 5.04 -13.24 23.33
C THR A 339 3.81 -13.76 22.59
N ASP A 340 3.32 -14.93 23.03
CA ASP A 340 2.05 -15.46 22.52
C ASP A 340 0.90 -14.58 22.98
N GLU A 341 0.14 -14.10 21.99
CA GLU A 341 -1.05 -13.29 22.22
C GLU A 341 -2.13 -13.68 21.21
N TYR A 342 -3.35 -13.82 21.67
CA TYR A 342 -4.51 -14.00 20.79
C TYR A 342 -5.46 -12.83 20.98
N ILE A 343 -5.14 -11.71 20.34
CA ILE A 343 -5.93 -10.49 20.43
C ILE A 343 -6.66 -10.27 19.11
N ARG A 344 -7.92 -9.94 19.20
CA ARG A 344 -8.78 -9.63 18.07
C ARG A 344 -9.41 -8.26 18.24
N CYS A 345 -9.65 -7.58 17.16
CA CYS A 345 -10.31 -6.29 17.18
C CYS A 345 -11.36 -6.22 16.07
N ILE A 346 -12.52 -5.65 16.41
CA ILE A 346 -13.48 -5.12 15.45
C ILE A 346 -13.57 -3.62 15.64
N ARG A 347 -13.56 -2.87 14.53
CA ARG A 347 -13.64 -1.42 14.53
C ARG A 347 -14.70 -0.94 13.55
N THR A 348 -15.57 -0.07 14.00
CA THR A 348 -16.46 0.78 13.20
C THR A 348 -15.87 2.19 13.12
N GLU A 349 -16.54 3.15 12.49
CA GLU A 349 -16.06 4.55 12.46
C GLU A 349 -15.90 5.16 13.87
N ASN A 350 -16.76 4.78 14.81
CA ASN A 350 -16.85 5.43 16.12
C ASN A 350 -16.48 4.54 17.30
N ILE A 351 -16.51 3.21 17.14
CA ILE A 351 -16.34 2.26 18.22
C ILE A 351 -15.31 1.21 17.81
N LYS A 352 -14.44 0.86 18.75
CA LYS A 352 -13.50 -0.26 18.65
C LYS A 352 -13.64 -1.15 19.87
N LEU A 353 -13.79 -2.46 19.62
CA LEU A 353 -13.68 -3.51 20.63
C LEU A 353 -12.36 -4.26 20.40
N ILE A 354 -11.55 -4.34 21.44
CA ILE A 354 -10.34 -5.18 21.48
C ILE A 354 -10.60 -6.27 22.50
N TYR A 355 -10.49 -7.52 22.05
CA TYR A 355 -10.69 -8.70 22.88
C TYR A 355 -9.39 -9.50 22.97
N ASN A 356 -8.86 -9.66 24.21
CA ASN A 356 -7.70 -10.48 24.49
C ASN A 356 -8.17 -11.88 24.92
N CYS A 357 -7.96 -12.87 24.05
CA CYS A 357 -8.44 -14.24 24.26
C CYS A 357 -7.63 -15.01 25.34
N LEU A 358 -6.41 -14.55 25.67
CA LEU A 358 -5.52 -15.21 26.64
C LEU A 358 -5.55 -14.57 28.04
N LEU A 359 -6.42 -13.61 28.28
CA LEU A 359 -6.47 -12.88 29.57
C LEU A 359 -6.69 -13.79 30.78
N TYR A 360 -7.27 -14.99 30.57
CA TYR A 360 -7.50 -15.99 31.59
C TYR A 360 -6.38 -17.03 31.73
N THR A 361 -5.42 -17.07 30.81
CA THR A 361 -4.33 -18.05 30.77
C THR A 361 -2.98 -17.46 31.16
N SER A 362 -2.82 -16.17 31.13
CA SER A 362 -1.63 -15.48 31.64
C SER A 362 -1.79 -15.28 33.16
N PRO A 363 -0.89 -15.80 34.00
CA PRO A 363 -0.92 -15.52 35.43
C PRO A 363 -0.82 -14.00 35.63
N SER A 364 -1.82 -13.41 36.25
CA SER A 364 -1.75 -12.03 36.69
C SER A 364 -0.58 -11.89 37.66
N PRO A 365 0.18 -10.77 37.69
CA PRO A 365 1.16 -10.51 38.74
C PRO A 365 0.56 -10.58 40.17
N ARG A 366 -0.78 -10.61 40.29
CA ARG A 366 -1.50 -10.82 41.54
C ARG A 366 -1.67 -12.30 41.91
N ASP A 367 -1.55 -13.22 40.91
CA ASP A 367 -1.75 -14.68 41.12
C ASP A 367 -0.45 -15.38 41.48
N THR A 368 0.67 -14.67 41.56
CA THR A 368 2.01 -15.16 41.96
C THR A 368 2.34 -14.89 43.44
N ARG A 369 1.33 -14.75 44.31
CA ARG A 369 1.53 -14.65 45.77
C ARG A 369 1.23 -15.96 46.49
#